data_259c1823dabb105e0d756843a861c0a8
#
_entry.id   259c1823dabb105e0d756843a861c0a8
#
_cell.length_a   1.000
_cell.length_b   1.000
_cell.length_c   1.000
_cell.angle_alpha   90.00
_cell.angle_beta   90.00
_cell.angle_gamma   90.00
#
_symmetry.space_group_name_H-M   'P 1'
#
loop_
_entity.id
_entity.type
_entity.pdbx_description
1 polymer ?
#
loop_
_entity_poly.entity_id
_entity_poly.type
_entity_poly.pdbx_seq_one_letter_code
_entity_poly.pdbx_strand_id
1 'polypeptide(L)'
;REVGSIDILFNNAGVSAYSAANETDFNVYTQVMNLNFLSVVKLTKCLLPQMISNKKGQIVTNTSLSGKFGSKKRTVYASSKHALHGFMDSLRAEVHEHNIKVNTVAPGFVNTEIGMKALTGDGTPYGANDRGHESQGMDLDKASEMIIKSIEANKREAYIVPRISFPKIALYISRYFPGLGAIIARNYNEEDNG
;
A
#
# COMPACT_ATOMS: atom_id res chain seq x y z
N ARG A 1 -25.77 7.33 17.32
CA ARG A 1 -25.42 8.66 16.76
C ARG A 1 -25.54 8.53 15.25
N GLU A 2 -26.47 9.25 14.66
CA GLU A 2 -26.50 9.39 13.21
C GLU A 2 -25.29 10.20 12.78
N VAL A 3 -24.34 9.55 12.17
CA VAL A 3 -23.24 10.21 11.48
C VAL A 3 -23.79 10.63 10.13
N GLY A 4 -23.66 11.90 9.77
CA GLY A 4 -24.07 12.40 8.45
C GLY A 4 -23.34 11.67 7.32
N SER A 5 -23.50 12.13 6.09
CA SER A 5 -22.84 11.54 4.93
C SER A 5 -21.31 11.62 5.04
N ILE A 6 -20.63 10.56 4.65
CA ILE A 6 -19.16 10.51 4.57
C ILE A 6 -18.74 10.90 3.16
N ASP A 7 -17.98 11.99 3.05
CA ASP A 7 -17.48 12.50 1.77
C ASP A 7 -16.16 11.84 1.35
N ILE A 8 -15.30 11.48 2.32
CA ILE A 8 -13.98 10.89 2.04
C ILE A 8 -13.78 9.64 2.90
N LEU A 9 -13.45 8.53 2.27
CA LEU A 9 -12.96 7.32 2.92
C LEU A 9 -11.46 7.22 2.70
N PHE A 10 -10.66 7.30 3.79
CA PHE A 10 -9.23 7.05 3.73
C PHE A 10 -8.88 5.70 4.35
N ASN A 11 -8.68 4.70 3.50
CA ASN A 11 -8.24 3.36 3.87
C ASN A 11 -6.74 3.38 4.14
N ASN A 12 -6.34 3.54 5.39
CA ASN A 12 -4.94 3.65 5.82
C ASN A 12 -4.46 2.47 6.67
N ALA A 13 -5.36 1.77 7.36
CA ALA A 13 -4.99 0.65 8.22
C ALA A 13 -4.25 -0.45 7.45
N GLY A 14 -3.21 -1.00 8.06
CA GLY A 14 -2.45 -2.08 7.46
C GLY A 14 -1.28 -2.52 8.32
N VAL A 15 -0.80 -3.73 8.04
CA VAL A 15 0.36 -4.34 8.69
C VAL A 15 1.33 -4.83 7.61
N SER A 16 2.62 -4.76 7.91
CA SER A 16 3.66 -5.35 7.08
C SER A 16 3.91 -6.81 7.47
N ALA A 17 4.55 -7.57 6.58
CA ALA A 17 5.08 -8.90 6.89
C ALA A 17 6.41 -9.09 6.18
N TYR A 18 7.34 -9.75 6.88
CA TYR A 18 8.69 -10.01 6.40
C TYR A 18 9.11 -11.44 6.75
N SER A 19 8.93 -12.36 5.81
CA SER A 19 9.30 -13.77 5.94
C SER A 19 9.36 -14.45 4.57
N ALA A 20 10.19 -15.47 4.43
CA ALA A 20 10.24 -16.28 3.22
C ALA A 20 8.95 -17.11 3.07
N ALA A 21 8.52 -17.35 1.84
CA ALA A 21 7.23 -18.01 1.56
C ALA A 21 7.13 -19.42 2.17
N ASN A 22 8.25 -20.16 2.17
CA ASN A 22 8.32 -21.51 2.76
C ASN A 22 8.40 -21.54 4.29
N GLU A 23 8.64 -20.40 4.93
CA GLU A 23 8.78 -20.22 6.38
C GLU A 23 7.56 -19.52 6.98
N THR A 24 6.59 -19.13 6.14
CA THR A 24 5.45 -18.35 6.57
C THR A 24 4.22 -19.24 6.78
N ASP A 25 3.68 -19.23 7.98
CA ASP A 25 2.43 -19.90 8.31
C ASP A 25 1.28 -19.31 7.49
N PHE A 26 0.39 -20.19 7.01
CA PHE A 26 -0.75 -19.75 6.19
C PHE A 26 -1.68 -18.78 6.93
N ASN A 27 -1.74 -18.88 8.24
CA ASN A 27 -2.51 -17.95 9.09
C ASN A 27 -2.02 -16.50 8.97
N VAL A 28 -0.71 -16.28 8.76
CA VAL A 28 -0.14 -14.94 8.56
C VAL A 28 -0.63 -14.35 7.24
N TYR A 29 -0.71 -15.16 6.16
CA TYR A 29 -1.34 -14.74 4.90
C TYR A 29 -2.78 -14.30 5.12
N THR A 30 -3.56 -15.13 5.84
CA THR A 30 -4.97 -14.84 6.13
C THR A 30 -5.12 -13.56 6.95
N GLN A 31 -4.32 -13.38 7.99
CA GLN A 31 -4.35 -12.20 8.86
C GLN A 31 -4.03 -10.92 8.08
N VAL A 32 -2.95 -10.92 7.30
CA VAL A 32 -2.53 -9.75 6.51
C VAL A 32 -3.54 -9.44 5.42
N MET A 33 -4.06 -10.45 4.71
CA MET A 33 -5.10 -10.26 3.69
C MET A 33 -6.39 -9.72 4.29
N ASN A 34 -6.81 -10.21 5.43
CA ASN A 34 -8.00 -9.73 6.12
C ASN A 34 -7.87 -8.25 6.50
N LEU A 35 -6.72 -7.83 7.07
CA LEU A 35 -6.50 -6.45 7.48
C LEU A 35 -6.23 -5.55 6.28
N ASN A 36 -5.25 -5.88 5.43
CA ASN A 36 -4.78 -4.97 4.39
C ASN A 36 -5.74 -4.86 3.20
N PHE A 37 -6.49 -5.93 2.88
CA PHE A 37 -7.32 -5.99 1.68
C PHE A 37 -8.81 -6.13 2.00
N LEU A 38 -9.23 -7.20 2.69
CA LEU A 38 -10.66 -7.47 2.88
C LEU A 38 -11.36 -6.42 3.75
N SER A 39 -10.67 -5.82 4.72
CA SER A 39 -11.20 -4.71 5.50
C SER A 39 -11.50 -3.49 4.62
N VAL A 40 -10.59 -3.18 3.68
CA VAL A 40 -10.75 -2.09 2.71
C VAL A 40 -11.94 -2.35 1.79
N VAL A 41 -12.08 -3.58 1.29
CA VAL A 41 -13.26 -3.99 0.48
C VAL A 41 -14.54 -3.82 1.29
N LYS A 42 -14.57 -4.28 2.54
CA LYS A 42 -15.73 -4.15 3.43
C LYS A 42 -16.15 -2.70 3.66
N LEU A 43 -15.21 -1.85 4.07
CA LEU A 43 -15.47 -0.42 4.32
C LEU A 43 -15.96 0.29 3.04
N THR A 44 -15.29 0.03 1.93
CA THR A 44 -15.69 0.58 0.63
C THR A 44 -17.10 0.16 0.28
N LYS A 45 -17.45 -1.13 0.34
CA LYS A 45 -18.79 -1.63 0.06
C LYS A 45 -19.86 -1.05 0.99
N CYS A 46 -19.51 -0.77 2.24
CA CYS A 46 -20.42 -0.18 3.20
C CYS A 46 -20.80 1.27 2.83
N LEU A 47 -19.83 2.07 2.36
CA LEU A 47 -20.02 3.48 2.07
C LEU A 47 -20.44 3.77 0.61
N LEU A 48 -20.12 2.87 -0.29
CA LEU A 48 -20.35 3.04 -1.73
C LEU A 48 -21.80 3.35 -2.09
N PRO A 49 -22.84 2.69 -1.54
CA PRO A 49 -24.24 2.99 -1.86
C PRO A 49 -24.63 4.45 -1.56
N GLN A 50 -24.16 4.99 -0.43
CA GLN A 50 -24.40 6.38 -0.06
C GLN A 50 -23.69 7.33 -1.02
N MET A 51 -22.42 7.07 -1.37
CA MET A 51 -21.67 7.91 -2.30
C MET A 51 -22.29 7.90 -3.70
N ILE A 52 -22.78 6.75 -4.17
CA ILE A 52 -23.50 6.61 -5.44
C ILE A 52 -24.79 7.44 -5.42
N SER A 53 -25.61 7.29 -4.38
CA SER A 53 -26.86 8.05 -4.22
C SER A 53 -26.63 9.57 -4.21
N ASN A 54 -25.57 10.01 -3.56
CA ASN A 54 -25.20 11.43 -3.46
C ASN A 54 -24.46 11.95 -4.71
N LYS A 55 -24.08 11.07 -5.63
CA LYS A 55 -23.19 11.37 -6.78
C LYS A 55 -21.96 12.16 -6.37
N LYS A 56 -21.41 11.84 -5.19
CA LYS A 56 -20.29 12.53 -4.57
C LYS A 56 -19.57 11.59 -3.61
N GLY A 57 -18.25 11.54 -3.71
CA GLY A 57 -17.41 10.79 -2.79
C GLY A 57 -15.97 10.74 -3.26
N GLN A 58 -15.08 10.44 -2.31
CA GLN A 58 -13.68 10.19 -2.62
C GLN A 58 -13.18 9.01 -1.78
N ILE A 59 -12.64 8.01 -2.45
CA ILE A 59 -12.06 6.82 -1.82
C ILE A 59 -10.57 6.86 -2.04
N VAL A 60 -9.83 7.01 -0.97
CA VAL A 60 -8.35 7.04 -0.96
C VAL A 60 -7.85 5.77 -0.30
N THR A 61 -6.89 5.10 -0.92
CA THR A 61 -6.32 3.87 -0.35
C THR A 61 -4.81 3.95 -0.28
N ASN A 62 -4.29 3.79 0.94
CA ASN A 62 -2.85 3.72 1.20
C ASN A 62 -2.34 2.31 0.84
N THR A 63 -1.65 2.23 -0.30
CA THR A 63 -1.05 1.00 -0.82
C THR A 63 0.43 0.90 -0.42
N SER A 64 1.31 0.61 -1.33
CA SER A 64 2.77 0.64 -1.20
C SER A 64 3.39 0.48 -2.58
N LEU A 65 4.65 0.85 -2.76
CA LEU A 65 5.42 0.43 -3.92
C LEU A 65 5.51 -1.10 -4.04
N SER A 66 5.49 -1.83 -2.91
CA SER A 66 5.39 -3.30 -2.90
C SER A 66 4.08 -3.84 -3.50
N GLY A 67 3.10 -2.99 -3.78
CA GLY A 67 1.92 -3.32 -4.58
C GLY A 67 2.12 -3.21 -6.08
N LYS A 68 3.31 -2.82 -6.53
CA LYS A 68 3.67 -2.67 -7.96
C LYS A 68 4.78 -3.61 -8.39
N PHE A 69 5.63 -4.01 -7.48
CA PHE A 69 6.66 -5.03 -7.69
C PHE A 69 6.89 -5.82 -6.39
N GLY A 70 7.33 -7.07 -6.54
CA GLY A 70 7.68 -7.92 -5.40
C GLY A 70 9.18 -7.85 -5.09
N SER A 71 9.53 -8.12 -3.83
CA SER A 71 10.90 -8.36 -3.39
C SER A 71 10.96 -9.60 -2.50
N LYS A 72 12.17 -10.06 -2.17
CA LYS A 72 12.36 -11.22 -1.28
C LYS A 72 11.69 -10.99 0.07
N LYS A 73 11.21 -12.06 0.69
CA LYS A 73 10.57 -12.07 2.02
C LYS A 73 9.30 -11.19 2.13
N ARG A 74 8.75 -10.71 1.01
CA ARG A 74 7.56 -9.85 0.96
C ARG A 74 6.33 -10.49 0.33
N THR A 75 6.30 -11.81 0.16
CA THR A 75 5.20 -12.48 -0.55
C THR A 75 3.84 -12.16 0.05
N VAL A 76 3.69 -12.20 1.36
CA VAL A 76 2.44 -11.87 2.08
C VAL A 76 2.05 -10.41 1.85
N TYR A 77 2.97 -9.50 2.17
CA TYR A 77 2.72 -8.06 2.11
C TYR A 77 2.48 -7.58 0.68
N ALA A 78 3.38 -7.96 -0.24
CA ALA A 78 3.25 -7.58 -1.65
C ALA A 78 1.93 -8.08 -2.26
N SER A 79 1.53 -9.31 -1.99
CA SER A 79 0.24 -9.85 -2.46
C SER A 79 -0.94 -9.02 -1.99
N SER A 80 -0.98 -8.64 -0.69
CA SER A 80 -2.06 -7.82 -0.14
C SER A 80 -2.13 -6.43 -0.79
N LYS A 81 -0.97 -5.82 -1.06
CA LYS A 81 -0.89 -4.49 -1.68
C LYS A 81 -1.16 -4.52 -3.19
N HIS A 82 -0.81 -5.60 -3.91
CA HIS A 82 -1.21 -5.82 -5.30
C HIS A 82 -2.73 -5.99 -5.43
N ALA A 83 -3.35 -6.76 -4.52
CA ALA A 83 -4.80 -6.93 -4.49
C ALA A 83 -5.55 -5.60 -4.39
N LEU A 84 -5.04 -4.64 -3.59
CA LEU A 84 -5.60 -3.29 -3.50
C LEU A 84 -5.57 -2.55 -4.83
N HIS A 85 -4.47 -2.63 -5.59
CA HIS A 85 -4.39 -1.97 -6.89
C HIS A 85 -5.42 -2.53 -7.88
N GLY A 86 -5.53 -3.86 -7.96
CA GLY A 86 -6.53 -4.50 -8.83
C GLY A 86 -7.97 -4.09 -8.46
N PHE A 87 -8.29 -4.12 -7.17
CA PHE A 87 -9.61 -3.72 -6.68
C PHE A 87 -9.90 -2.23 -6.96
N MET A 88 -8.96 -1.33 -6.66
CA MET A 88 -9.17 0.11 -6.85
C MET A 88 -9.22 0.51 -8.33
N ASP A 89 -8.50 -0.17 -9.20
CA ASP A 89 -8.55 0.10 -10.64
C ASP A 89 -9.91 -0.31 -11.23
N SER A 90 -10.45 -1.47 -10.84
CA SER A 90 -11.78 -1.92 -11.24
C SER A 90 -12.86 -1.01 -10.67
N LEU A 91 -12.81 -0.73 -9.37
CA LEU A 91 -13.76 0.16 -8.70
C LEU A 91 -13.82 1.55 -9.37
N ARG A 92 -12.67 2.10 -9.73
CA ARG A 92 -12.61 3.41 -10.41
C ARG A 92 -13.37 3.42 -11.72
N ALA A 93 -13.30 2.34 -12.49
CA ALA A 93 -14.05 2.20 -13.72
C ALA A 93 -15.56 2.08 -13.45
N GLU A 94 -15.94 1.28 -12.46
CA GLU A 94 -17.35 1.05 -12.09
C GLU A 94 -18.07 2.32 -11.61
N VAL A 95 -17.37 3.17 -10.83
CA VAL A 95 -17.98 4.35 -10.20
C VAL A 95 -17.80 5.65 -10.98
N HIS A 96 -17.21 5.60 -12.15
CA HIS A 96 -16.92 6.80 -12.96
C HIS A 96 -18.15 7.66 -13.22
N GLU A 97 -19.27 7.04 -13.61
CA GLU A 97 -20.52 7.73 -13.91
C GLU A 97 -21.20 8.33 -12.67
N HIS A 98 -20.78 7.92 -11.48
CA HIS A 98 -21.35 8.40 -10.21
C HIS A 98 -20.57 9.57 -9.60
N ASN A 99 -19.62 10.15 -10.33
CA ASN A 99 -18.77 11.25 -9.86
C ASN A 99 -18.02 10.94 -8.55
N ILE A 100 -17.63 9.67 -8.36
CA ILE A 100 -16.86 9.22 -7.22
C ILE A 100 -15.38 9.12 -7.61
N LYS A 101 -14.52 9.77 -6.83
CA LYS A 101 -13.08 9.77 -7.05
C LYS A 101 -12.45 8.56 -6.35
N VAL A 102 -11.56 7.84 -7.05
CA VAL A 102 -10.82 6.71 -6.48
C VAL A 102 -9.33 6.92 -6.68
N ASN A 103 -8.63 7.11 -5.57
CA ASN A 103 -7.22 7.47 -5.53
C ASN A 103 -6.43 6.36 -4.83
N THR A 104 -5.25 6.04 -5.33
CA THR A 104 -4.26 5.21 -4.63
C THR A 104 -3.03 6.04 -4.31
N VAL A 105 -2.53 5.93 -3.09
CA VAL A 105 -1.23 6.47 -2.69
C VAL A 105 -0.31 5.30 -2.41
N ALA A 106 0.87 5.29 -3.00
CA ALA A 106 1.83 4.21 -2.92
C ALA A 106 3.16 4.73 -2.33
N PRO A 107 3.29 4.74 -1.00
CA PRO A 107 4.53 5.12 -0.35
C PRO A 107 5.67 4.14 -0.67
N GLY A 108 6.88 4.69 -0.77
CA GLY A 108 8.13 3.96 -0.58
C GLY A 108 8.44 3.79 0.91
N PHE A 109 9.71 3.89 1.26
CA PHE A 109 10.12 3.88 2.66
C PHE A 109 9.79 5.21 3.33
N VAL A 110 9.01 5.15 4.40
CA VAL A 110 8.65 6.29 5.27
C VAL A 110 8.99 5.90 6.69
N ASN A 111 9.56 6.82 7.45
CA ASN A 111 9.92 6.61 8.85
C ASN A 111 8.69 6.43 9.71
N THR A 112 8.28 5.18 9.91
CA THR A 112 7.14 4.77 10.71
C THR A 112 7.45 3.46 11.42
N GLU A 113 6.70 3.14 12.45
CA GLU A 113 6.83 1.86 13.18
C GLU A 113 6.35 0.61 12.40
N ILE A 114 5.93 0.76 11.14
CA ILE A 114 5.36 -0.35 10.35
C ILE A 114 6.36 -1.48 10.11
N GLY A 115 7.65 -1.15 10.00
CA GLY A 115 8.73 -2.13 9.88
C GLY A 115 8.90 -2.94 11.16
N MET A 116 9.05 -2.27 12.30
CA MET A 116 9.20 -2.92 13.62
C MET A 116 7.98 -3.79 13.98
N LYS A 117 6.79 -3.37 13.56
CA LYS A 117 5.52 -4.10 13.76
C LYS A 117 5.20 -5.10 12.64
N ALA A 118 6.12 -5.30 11.68
CA ALA A 118 5.95 -6.30 10.63
C ALA A 118 5.83 -7.70 11.25
N LEU A 119 4.98 -8.54 10.67
CA LEU A 119 4.82 -9.91 11.13
C LEU A 119 5.93 -10.79 10.55
N THR A 120 6.49 -11.65 11.38
CA THR A 120 7.38 -12.74 10.97
C THR A 120 6.58 -13.93 10.43
N GLY A 121 7.25 -15.02 10.07
CA GLY A 121 6.61 -16.21 9.52
C GLY A 121 5.62 -16.91 10.46
N ASP A 122 5.81 -16.78 11.75
CA ASP A 122 4.92 -17.33 12.80
C ASP A 122 3.86 -16.31 13.29
N GLY A 123 3.87 -15.09 12.74
CA GLY A 123 2.93 -14.03 13.10
C GLY A 123 3.34 -13.19 14.31
N THR A 124 4.51 -13.41 14.87
CA THR A 124 5.05 -12.53 15.91
C THR A 124 5.61 -11.23 15.30
N PRO A 125 5.66 -10.10 16.04
CA PRO A 125 6.29 -8.88 15.55
C PRO A 125 7.79 -9.07 15.30
N TYR A 126 8.28 -8.51 14.22
CA TYR A 126 9.70 -8.57 13.82
C TYR A 126 10.63 -7.92 14.84
N GLY A 127 10.16 -6.88 15.54
CA GLY A 127 10.90 -6.25 16.63
C GLY A 127 11.91 -5.22 16.20
N ALA A 128 12.71 -4.74 17.18
CA ALA A 128 13.62 -3.60 17.04
C ALA A 128 14.88 -3.84 16.17
N ASN A 129 15.07 -5.04 15.63
CA ASN A 129 16.23 -5.34 14.77
C ASN A 129 16.12 -4.74 13.35
N ASP A 130 14.98 -4.12 13.01
CA ASP A 130 14.77 -3.44 11.73
C ASP A 130 15.27 -1.97 11.76
N ARG A 131 16.41 -1.72 12.39
CA ARG A 131 17.01 -0.36 12.47
C ARG A 131 17.45 0.21 11.12
N GLY A 132 17.59 -0.64 10.10
CA GLY A 132 18.01 -0.21 8.76
C GLY A 132 16.98 0.65 8.03
N HIS A 133 15.69 0.49 8.31
CA HIS A 133 14.63 1.25 7.62
C HIS A 133 14.34 2.61 8.24
N GLU A 134 14.62 2.81 9.53
CA GLU A 134 14.33 4.08 10.22
C GLU A 134 15.25 5.23 9.77
N SER A 135 16.49 4.93 9.36
CA SER A 135 17.46 5.97 8.99
C SER A 135 17.38 6.43 7.54
N GLN A 136 16.72 5.69 6.65
CA GLN A 136 16.68 5.96 5.20
C GLN A 136 15.31 6.32 4.66
N GLY A 137 14.27 6.24 5.49
CA GLY A 137 12.89 6.56 5.11
C GLY A 137 12.66 8.06 4.92
N MET A 138 11.65 8.40 4.11
CA MET A 138 11.16 9.75 4.02
C MET A 138 10.57 10.18 5.38
N ASP A 139 10.81 11.42 5.74
CA ASP A 139 10.18 12.03 6.91
C ASP A 139 8.65 11.93 6.85
N LEU A 140 8.02 11.65 8.00
CA LEU A 140 6.58 11.37 8.08
C LEU A 140 5.74 12.59 7.70
N ASP A 141 6.12 13.79 8.13
CA ASP A 141 5.37 15.02 7.85
C ASP A 141 5.43 15.33 6.36
N LYS A 142 6.62 15.19 5.76
CA LYS A 142 6.80 15.34 4.32
C LYS A 142 6.00 14.31 3.50
N ALA A 143 5.99 13.07 3.94
CA ALA A 143 5.18 12.04 3.28
C ALA A 143 3.68 12.36 3.38
N SER A 144 3.22 12.78 4.55
CA SER A 144 1.83 13.17 4.81
C SER A 144 1.41 14.37 3.95
N GLU A 145 2.25 15.39 3.85
CA GLU A 145 2.01 16.55 2.98
C GLU A 145 1.88 16.14 1.51
N MET A 146 2.74 15.26 1.02
CA MET A 146 2.67 14.73 -0.35
C MET A 146 1.38 13.95 -0.59
N ILE A 147 0.94 13.16 0.40
CA ILE A 147 -0.33 12.41 0.35
C ILE A 147 -1.50 13.40 0.24
N ILE A 148 -1.59 14.38 1.14
CA ILE A 148 -2.66 15.38 1.15
C ILE A 148 -2.73 16.10 -0.19
N LYS A 149 -1.62 16.64 -0.68
CA LYS A 149 -1.54 17.31 -1.99
C LYS A 149 -2.01 16.40 -3.14
N SER A 150 -1.74 15.09 -3.06
CA SER A 150 -2.17 14.15 -4.09
C SER A 150 -3.69 13.89 -4.06
N ILE A 151 -4.28 13.88 -2.86
CA ILE A 151 -5.72 13.72 -2.64
C ILE A 151 -6.47 14.95 -3.14
N GLU A 152 -6.02 16.15 -2.76
CA GLU A 152 -6.59 17.45 -3.20
C GLU A 152 -6.53 17.59 -4.73
N ALA A 153 -5.40 17.23 -5.34
CA ALA A 153 -5.21 17.24 -6.79
C ALA A 153 -5.95 16.09 -7.50
N ASN A 154 -6.69 15.25 -6.79
CA ASN A 154 -7.39 14.06 -7.33
C ASN A 154 -6.49 13.18 -8.22
N LYS A 155 -5.24 12.96 -7.83
CA LYS A 155 -4.35 12.09 -8.60
C LYS A 155 -4.84 10.66 -8.55
N ARG A 156 -5.07 10.06 -9.72
CA ARG A 156 -5.45 8.64 -9.83
C ARG A 156 -4.53 7.74 -9.02
N GLU A 157 -3.23 7.96 -9.13
CA GLU A 157 -2.19 7.25 -8.43
C GLU A 157 -1.04 8.18 -8.08
N ALA A 158 -0.57 8.15 -6.86
CA ALA A 158 0.56 8.97 -6.40
C ALA A 158 1.62 8.09 -5.73
N TYR A 159 2.84 8.19 -6.24
CA TYR A 159 4.01 7.55 -5.61
C TYR A 159 4.64 8.53 -4.62
N ILE A 160 4.63 8.16 -3.35
CA ILE A 160 5.16 8.98 -2.25
C ILE A 160 6.62 8.58 -2.02
N VAL A 161 7.47 9.13 -2.86
CA VAL A 161 8.92 8.89 -2.89
C VAL A 161 9.64 10.16 -3.29
N PRO A 162 10.94 10.32 -2.97
CA PRO A 162 11.73 11.41 -3.53
C PRO A 162 11.66 11.43 -5.06
N ARG A 163 11.76 12.63 -5.65
CA ARG A 163 11.62 12.82 -7.09
C ARG A 163 12.58 11.94 -7.90
N ILE A 164 13.79 11.77 -7.40
CA ILE A 164 14.81 10.86 -7.95
C ILE A 164 15.17 9.90 -6.82
N SER A 165 14.82 8.63 -6.98
CA SER A 165 15.09 7.60 -5.98
C SER A 165 15.15 6.23 -6.64
N PHE A 166 15.96 5.34 -6.09
CA PHE A 166 16.07 3.96 -6.59
C PHE A 166 14.70 3.24 -6.63
N PRO A 167 13.84 3.31 -5.59
CA PRO A 167 12.52 2.68 -5.65
C PRO A 167 11.65 3.16 -6.81
N LYS A 168 11.75 4.45 -7.18
CA LYS A 168 11.01 5.00 -8.32
C LYS A 168 11.56 4.48 -9.65
N ILE A 169 12.85 4.37 -9.78
CA ILE A 169 13.51 3.79 -10.97
C ILE A 169 13.13 2.31 -11.10
N ALA A 170 13.23 1.55 -10.01
CA ALA A 170 12.86 0.14 -9.96
C ALA A 170 11.39 -0.10 -10.37
N LEU A 171 10.47 0.78 -9.98
CA LEU A 171 9.08 0.76 -10.41
C LEU A 171 8.94 0.81 -11.95
N TYR A 172 9.61 1.76 -12.60
CA TYR A 172 9.56 1.89 -14.06
C TYR A 172 10.25 0.71 -14.75
N ILE A 173 11.39 0.27 -14.23
CA ILE A 173 12.10 -0.92 -14.76
C ILE A 173 11.18 -2.15 -14.68
N SER A 174 10.56 -2.40 -13.53
CA SER A 174 9.66 -3.55 -13.36
C SER A 174 8.44 -3.49 -14.29
N ARG A 175 7.98 -2.28 -14.63
CA ARG A 175 6.83 -2.08 -15.51
C ARG A 175 7.16 -2.29 -16.97
N TYR A 176 8.28 -1.75 -17.45
CA TYR A 176 8.62 -1.71 -18.88
C TYR A 176 9.65 -2.77 -19.29
N PHE A 177 10.43 -3.27 -18.34
CA PHE A 177 11.47 -4.27 -18.54
C PHE A 177 11.34 -5.38 -17.48
N PRO A 178 10.27 -6.20 -17.51
CA PRO A 178 9.96 -7.15 -16.43
C PRO A 178 11.09 -8.15 -16.14
N GLY A 179 11.84 -8.56 -17.15
CA GLY A 179 13.02 -9.44 -16.96
C GLY A 179 14.12 -8.76 -16.13
N LEU A 180 14.41 -7.49 -16.37
CA LEU A 180 15.38 -6.71 -15.58
C LEU A 180 14.82 -6.45 -14.18
N GLY A 181 13.52 -6.15 -14.07
CA GLY A 181 12.84 -6.01 -12.79
C GLY A 181 12.96 -7.27 -11.92
N ALA A 182 12.82 -8.46 -12.52
CA ALA A 182 13.01 -9.73 -11.82
C ALA A 182 14.45 -9.94 -11.32
N ILE A 183 15.46 -9.51 -12.09
CA ILE A 183 16.87 -9.55 -11.67
C ILE A 183 17.08 -8.61 -10.48
N ILE A 184 16.56 -7.40 -10.53
CA ILE A 184 16.64 -6.43 -9.42
C ILE A 184 15.95 -7.02 -8.18
N ALA A 185 14.72 -7.50 -8.29
CA ALA A 185 13.96 -8.07 -7.18
C ALA A 185 14.68 -9.26 -6.51
N ARG A 186 15.37 -10.09 -7.31
CA ARG A 186 16.15 -11.24 -6.81
C ARG A 186 17.41 -10.82 -6.06
N ASN A 187 18.06 -9.73 -6.49
CA ASN A 187 19.33 -9.27 -5.92
C ASN A 187 19.14 -8.16 -4.86
N TYR A 188 17.96 -7.56 -4.81
CA TYR A 188 17.64 -6.56 -3.81
C TYR A 188 17.35 -7.25 -2.47
N ASN A 189 18.21 -6.99 -1.49
CA ASN A 189 18.03 -7.46 -0.12
C ASN A 189 17.82 -6.22 0.75
N GLU A 190 16.67 -6.12 1.40
CA GLU A 190 16.36 -4.97 2.26
C GLU A 190 17.30 -4.92 3.48
N GLU A 191 17.83 -6.08 3.91
CA GLU A 191 18.75 -6.20 5.03
C GLU A 191 20.16 -5.63 4.72
N ASP A 192 20.59 -5.64 3.45
CA ASP A 192 21.92 -5.21 3.04
C ASP A 192 22.02 -3.69 2.75
N ASN A 193 20.88 -3.00 2.70
CA ASN A 193 20.79 -1.57 2.37
C ASN A 193 20.40 -0.70 3.57
N GLY A 194 20.50 -1.26 4.78
CA GLY A 194 20.21 -0.59 6.05
C GLY A 194 21.46 -0.16 6.83
#